data_d0a53082835b89dd2b44953d4b180974
#
_entry.id   d0a53082835b89dd2b44953d4b180974
#
_cell.length_a   1.000
_cell.length_b   1.000
_cell.length_c   1.000
_cell.angle_alpha   90.00
_cell.angle_beta   90.00
_cell.angle_gamma   90.00
#
_symmetry.space_group_name_H-M   'P 1'
#
loop_
_entity.id
_entity.type
_entity.pdbx_description
1 polymer ?
#
loop_
_entity_poly.entity_id
_entity_poly.type
_entity_poly.pdbx_seq_one_letter_code
_entity_poly.pdbx_strand_id
1 'polypeptide(L)'
;MTGKYMAYVGSYSYTGKAKGITVYDVDVEAGKFIYRCEVEVDNSSYLKSSQNGKILYSIADEGVVAFRVLPNGSLARLNSAKIKGMPGCHLSTSKADYYIFISGFHDGKITVLHLNEDGSVGDIADGVFHKGLGSVAERSFRPHVSCSRLTPDERFLMVADLGIDQIKVYRFDHKDGKIALVDTIRCELESAPKYFMFSSDGRFFYVLYEMKNVIEVYSYKEGERVPIVEKIQTISSTGSKPNQLTAACAMHFSPDEKHVFCSNAGDNTVSMYDRDDET
;
A
#
# COMPACT_ATOMS: atom_id res chain seq x y z
N MET A 1 4.99 -16.38 -27.84
CA MET A 1 5.34 -16.96 -26.52
C MET A 1 4.36 -16.37 -25.54
N THR A 2 3.35 -17.14 -25.13
CA THR A 2 2.44 -16.75 -24.06
C THR A 2 3.26 -16.67 -22.78
N GLY A 3 3.49 -15.48 -22.26
CA GLY A 3 4.22 -15.27 -21.02
C GLY A 3 3.50 -16.01 -19.89
N LYS A 4 4.23 -16.85 -19.18
CA LYS A 4 3.71 -17.54 -18.01
C LYS A 4 3.68 -16.56 -16.85
N TYR A 5 2.49 -16.15 -16.45
CA TYR A 5 2.30 -15.24 -15.30
C TYR A 5 2.18 -16.05 -14.01
N MET A 6 2.68 -15.45 -12.93
CA MET A 6 2.59 -16.00 -11.57
C MET A 6 1.81 -15.02 -10.70
N ALA A 7 0.99 -15.55 -9.79
CA ALA A 7 0.36 -14.77 -8.74
C ALA A 7 0.85 -15.26 -7.38
N TYR A 8 1.15 -14.30 -6.50
CA TYR A 8 1.52 -14.52 -5.11
C TYR A 8 0.44 -13.90 -4.22
N VAL A 9 -0.18 -14.72 -3.39
CA VAL A 9 -1.29 -14.30 -2.52
C VAL A 9 -0.88 -14.47 -1.07
N GLY A 10 -0.80 -13.36 -0.35
CA GLY A 10 -0.54 -13.36 1.09
C GLY A 10 -1.80 -13.72 1.89
N SER A 11 -1.62 -14.43 2.99
CA SER A 11 -2.69 -14.86 3.88
C SER A 11 -2.24 -14.86 5.34
N TYR A 12 -3.18 -14.61 6.24
CA TYR A 12 -2.94 -14.83 7.66
C TYR A 12 -2.81 -16.33 7.95
N SER A 13 -1.77 -16.71 8.68
CA SER A 13 -1.45 -18.11 8.99
C SER A 13 -1.83 -18.53 10.43
N TYR A 14 -2.25 -17.61 11.29
CA TYR A 14 -2.57 -17.88 12.70
C TYR A 14 -3.67 -18.93 12.92
N THR A 15 -4.53 -19.18 11.92
CA THR A 15 -5.55 -20.24 12.01
C THR A 15 -5.02 -21.63 11.64
N GLY A 16 -3.80 -21.74 11.11
CA GLY A 16 -3.22 -22.97 10.56
C GLY A 16 -3.82 -23.43 9.23
N LYS A 17 -4.77 -22.67 8.64
CA LYS A 17 -5.40 -23.00 7.36
C LYS A 17 -4.58 -22.59 6.14
N ALA A 18 -3.67 -21.63 6.29
CA ALA A 18 -2.76 -21.15 5.28
C ALA A 18 -1.35 -21.07 5.86
N LYS A 19 -0.32 -21.12 5.01
CA LYS A 19 1.09 -21.05 5.41
C LYS A 19 1.71 -19.66 5.25
N GLY A 20 0.95 -18.69 4.76
CA GLY A 20 1.38 -17.32 4.56
C GLY A 20 1.31 -16.90 3.09
N ILE A 21 2.15 -17.42 2.20
CA ILE A 21 2.09 -17.06 0.77
C ILE A 21 1.67 -18.28 -0.04
N THR A 22 0.59 -18.13 -0.83
CA THR A 22 0.20 -19.14 -1.83
C THR A 22 0.66 -18.68 -3.21
N VAL A 23 1.27 -19.57 -3.96
CA VAL A 23 1.78 -19.35 -5.31
C VAL A 23 0.86 -20.02 -6.33
N TYR A 24 0.50 -19.29 -7.37
CA TYR A 24 -0.35 -19.78 -8.46
C TYR A 24 0.31 -19.55 -9.81
N ASP A 25 0.14 -20.49 -10.73
CA ASP A 25 0.26 -20.23 -12.17
C ASP A 25 -1.01 -19.51 -12.63
N VAL A 26 -0.88 -18.49 -13.48
CA VAL A 26 -2.03 -17.73 -14.00
C VAL A 26 -2.31 -18.13 -15.44
N ASP A 27 -3.47 -18.70 -15.67
CA ASP A 27 -4.02 -18.93 -17.00
C ASP A 27 -4.84 -17.71 -17.40
N VAL A 28 -4.24 -16.85 -18.23
CA VAL A 28 -4.87 -15.59 -18.65
C VAL A 28 -6.03 -15.84 -19.61
N GLU A 29 -5.96 -16.89 -20.46
CA GLU A 29 -7.00 -17.19 -21.44
C GLU A 29 -8.26 -17.75 -20.75
N ALA A 30 -8.05 -18.63 -19.78
CA ALA A 30 -9.15 -19.21 -19.00
C ALA A 30 -9.59 -18.33 -17.81
N GLY A 31 -8.83 -17.27 -17.48
CA GLY A 31 -9.08 -16.41 -16.32
C GLY A 31 -8.97 -17.17 -14.99
N LYS A 32 -8.00 -18.10 -14.86
CA LYS A 32 -7.91 -18.99 -13.69
C LYS A 32 -6.56 -18.92 -13.00
N PHE A 33 -6.61 -19.05 -11.68
CA PHE A 33 -5.45 -19.31 -10.83
C PHE A 33 -5.32 -20.82 -10.59
N ILE A 34 -4.18 -21.39 -10.98
CA ILE A 34 -3.86 -22.81 -10.81
C ILE A 34 -2.90 -22.92 -9.63
N TYR A 35 -3.35 -23.54 -8.54
CA TYR A 35 -2.53 -23.74 -7.34
C TYR A 35 -1.22 -24.46 -7.67
N ARG A 36 -0.14 -23.97 -7.07
CA ARG A 36 1.20 -24.54 -7.25
C ARG A 36 1.84 -25.01 -5.96
N CYS A 37 2.02 -24.09 -5.00
CA CYS A 37 2.62 -24.37 -3.70
C CYS A 37 2.32 -23.25 -2.70
N GLU A 38 2.68 -23.51 -1.44
CA GLU A 38 2.69 -22.53 -0.37
C GLU A 38 4.10 -22.30 0.14
N VAL A 39 4.35 -21.08 0.65
CA VAL A 39 5.60 -20.66 1.29
C VAL A 39 5.28 -20.15 2.70
N GLU A 40 6.04 -20.64 3.69
CA GLU A 40 5.81 -20.31 5.10
C GLU A 40 6.27 -18.87 5.42
N VAL A 41 5.31 -18.07 5.86
CA VAL A 41 5.49 -16.73 6.42
C VAL A 41 4.40 -16.48 7.44
N ASP A 42 4.77 -16.08 8.64
CA ASP A 42 3.80 -15.75 9.67
C ASP A 42 2.98 -14.52 9.27
N ASN A 43 1.67 -14.72 9.06
CA ASN A 43 0.69 -13.67 8.81
C ASN A 43 1.07 -12.71 7.67
N SER A 44 1.36 -13.24 6.48
CA SER A 44 1.66 -12.48 5.25
C SER A 44 0.45 -11.62 4.85
N SER A 45 0.28 -10.46 5.48
CA SER A 45 -0.87 -9.58 5.27
C SER A 45 -0.74 -8.67 4.05
N TYR A 46 0.48 -8.43 3.56
CA TYR A 46 0.74 -7.60 2.38
C TYR A 46 2.01 -8.04 1.67
N LEU A 47 1.97 -7.99 0.34
CA LEU A 47 3.09 -8.33 -0.55
C LEU A 47 3.46 -7.15 -1.43
N LYS A 48 4.76 -6.95 -1.66
CA LYS A 48 5.28 -5.94 -2.58
C LYS A 48 6.41 -6.53 -3.42
N SER A 49 6.28 -6.46 -4.72
CA SER A 49 7.38 -6.80 -5.65
C SER A 49 8.37 -5.63 -5.76
N SER A 50 9.66 -5.93 -5.90
CA SER A 50 10.66 -4.95 -6.34
C SER A 50 10.32 -4.41 -7.73
N GLN A 51 10.91 -3.28 -8.11
CA GLN A 51 10.64 -2.64 -9.41
C GLN A 51 10.98 -3.55 -10.60
N ASN A 52 12.02 -4.36 -10.48
CA ASN A 52 12.44 -5.31 -11.52
C ASN A 52 11.76 -6.69 -11.43
N GLY A 53 10.85 -6.89 -10.46
CA GLY A 53 10.11 -8.15 -10.25
C GLY A 53 10.95 -9.33 -9.75
N LYS A 54 12.22 -9.14 -9.38
CA LYS A 54 13.11 -10.22 -8.95
C LYS A 54 13.04 -10.54 -7.47
N ILE A 55 12.51 -9.62 -6.67
CA ILE A 55 12.35 -9.77 -5.22
C ILE A 55 10.88 -9.59 -4.86
N LEU A 56 10.40 -10.40 -3.95
CA LEU A 56 9.09 -10.26 -3.31
C LEU A 56 9.29 -10.00 -1.83
N TYR A 57 8.75 -8.91 -1.33
CA TYR A 57 8.71 -8.55 0.08
C TYR A 57 7.36 -8.93 0.67
N SER A 58 7.37 -9.52 1.84
CA SER A 58 6.17 -9.88 2.60
C SER A 58 6.22 -9.28 3.99
N ILE A 59 5.11 -8.74 4.44
CA ILE A 59 4.92 -8.49 5.87
C ILE A 59 4.95 -9.83 6.59
N ALA A 60 5.48 -9.83 7.79
CA ALA A 60 5.46 -10.91 8.76
C ALA A 60 5.24 -10.33 10.16
N ASP A 61 4.96 -11.18 11.17
CA ASP A 61 4.64 -10.73 12.53
C ASP A 61 5.70 -9.82 13.15
N GLU A 62 6.98 -10.08 12.91
CA GLU A 62 8.07 -9.28 13.48
C GLU A 62 8.59 -8.18 12.53
N GLY A 63 8.12 -8.13 11.28
CA GLY A 63 8.60 -7.14 10.31
C GLY A 63 8.41 -7.52 8.86
N VAL A 64 9.50 -7.63 8.09
CA VAL A 64 9.49 -7.89 6.65
C VAL A 64 10.41 -9.05 6.31
N VAL A 65 9.94 -9.93 5.41
CA VAL A 65 10.72 -11.03 4.81
C VAL A 65 10.94 -10.73 3.34
N ALA A 66 12.17 -10.90 2.87
CA ALA A 66 12.53 -10.81 1.45
C ALA A 66 12.70 -12.19 0.82
N PHE A 67 12.17 -12.37 -0.37
CA PHE A 67 12.31 -13.56 -1.18
C PHE A 67 12.84 -13.22 -2.57
N ARG A 68 13.78 -14.00 -3.06
CA ARG A 68 14.16 -13.98 -4.47
C ARG A 68 13.15 -14.78 -5.28
N VAL A 69 12.61 -14.16 -6.33
CA VAL A 69 11.77 -14.84 -7.31
C VAL A 69 12.67 -15.57 -8.29
N LEU A 70 12.57 -16.90 -8.30
CA LEU A 70 13.36 -17.75 -9.18
C LEU A 70 12.76 -17.77 -10.59
N PRO A 71 13.52 -18.17 -11.64
CA PRO A 71 13.03 -18.20 -13.02
C PRO A 71 11.79 -19.06 -13.23
N ASN A 72 11.61 -20.07 -12.39
CA ASN A 72 10.42 -20.93 -12.41
C ASN A 72 9.25 -20.35 -11.58
N GLY A 73 9.38 -19.15 -10.99
CA GLY A 73 8.38 -18.50 -10.14
C GLY A 73 8.34 -18.98 -8.70
N SER A 74 9.21 -19.92 -8.29
CA SER A 74 9.32 -20.29 -6.88
C SER A 74 10.02 -19.18 -6.08
N LEU A 75 9.79 -19.14 -4.76
CA LEU A 75 10.38 -18.16 -3.87
C LEU A 75 11.53 -18.79 -3.06
N ALA A 76 12.70 -18.15 -3.08
CA ALA A 76 13.83 -18.47 -2.21
C ALA A 76 14.00 -17.38 -1.16
N ARG A 77 13.86 -17.70 0.13
CA ARG A 77 14.02 -16.75 1.23
C ARG A 77 15.45 -16.20 1.23
N LEU A 78 15.57 -14.86 1.25
CA LEU A 78 16.85 -14.16 1.40
C LEU A 78 17.13 -13.90 2.88
N ASN A 79 16.28 -13.09 3.51
CA ASN A 79 16.39 -12.75 4.92
C ASN A 79 15.07 -12.23 5.49
N SER A 80 15.11 -11.81 6.74
CA SER A 80 14.04 -11.03 7.39
C SER A 80 14.64 -9.93 8.25
N ALA A 81 13.91 -8.82 8.40
CA ALA A 81 14.27 -7.71 9.28
C ALA A 81 13.11 -7.35 10.21
N LYS A 82 13.46 -7.09 11.49
CA LYS A 82 12.47 -6.66 12.50
C LYS A 82 12.24 -5.15 12.41
N ILE A 83 10.99 -4.71 12.61
CA ILE A 83 10.61 -3.29 12.56
C ILE A 83 10.48 -2.63 13.95
N LYS A 84 10.70 -3.36 15.03
CA LYS A 84 10.57 -2.86 16.41
C LYS A 84 9.22 -2.17 16.65
N GLY A 85 8.12 -2.85 16.29
CA GLY A 85 6.75 -2.36 16.40
C GLY A 85 5.76 -3.48 16.15
N MET A 86 4.48 -3.12 16.03
CA MET A 86 3.41 -4.06 15.64
C MET A 86 3.56 -4.43 14.15
N PRO A 87 2.98 -5.57 13.72
CA PRO A 87 3.00 -5.97 12.30
C PRO A 87 2.48 -4.86 11.38
N GLY A 88 3.13 -4.72 10.22
CA GLY A 88 2.69 -3.80 9.17
C GLY A 88 1.39 -4.23 8.49
N CYS A 89 0.81 -3.32 7.70
CA CYS A 89 -0.37 -3.58 6.87
C CYS A 89 -0.18 -3.17 5.40
N HIS A 90 0.88 -2.42 5.10
CA HIS A 90 1.18 -1.98 3.74
C HIS A 90 2.70 -1.83 3.53
N LEU A 91 3.16 -2.13 2.32
CA LEU A 91 4.54 -1.97 1.87
C LEU A 91 4.60 -1.14 0.60
N SER A 92 5.59 -0.26 0.51
CA SER A 92 6.00 0.37 -0.74
C SER A 92 7.53 0.47 -0.80
N THR A 93 8.09 0.63 -2.00
CA THR A 93 9.54 0.79 -2.21
C THR A 93 9.82 2.09 -2.94
N SER A 94 11.04 2.62 -2.80
CA SER A 94 11.56 3.67 -3.67
C SER A 94 11.75 3.13 -5.11
N LYS A 95 11.79 4.02 -6.11
CA LYS A 95 11.94 3.64 -7.53
C LYS A 95 13.23 2.86 -7.81
N ALA A 96 14.28 3.14 -7.05
CA ALA A 96 15.57 2.44 -7.19
C ALA A 96 15.69 1.22 -6.27
N ASP A 97 14.63 0.84 -5.54
CA ASP A 97 14.64 -0.25 -4.53
C ASP A 97 15.78 -0.13 -3.48
N TYR A 98 16.11 1.12 -3.05
CA TYR A 98 17.06 1.35 -1.95
C TYR A 98 16.39 1.39 -0.58
N TYR A 99 15.08 1.64 -0.55
CA TYR A 99 14.29 1.76 0.68
C TYR A 99 12.95 1.05 0.55
N ILE A 100 12.50 0.48 1.67
CA ILE A 100 11.16 -0.04 1.83
C ILE A 100 10.46 0.66 2.99
N PHE A 101 9.21 1.05 2.79
CA PHE A 101 8.37 1.77 3.73
C PHE A 101 7.27 0.84 4.24
N ILE A 102 7.13 0.75 5.56
CA ILE A 102 6.17 -0.13 6.23
C ILE A 102 5.17 0.72 7.01
N SER A 103 3.90 0.62 6.65
CA SER A 103 2.80 1.26 7.38
C SER A 103 2.28 0.32 8.46
N GLY A 104 2.25 0.79 9.70
CA GLY A 104 1.79 0.05 10.88
C GLY A 104 0.42 0.54 11.35
N PHE A 105 -0.62 -0.25 11.11
CA PHE A 105 -1.99 0.09 11.49
C PHE A 105 -2.18 0.11 13.01
N HIS A 106 -1.68 -0.92 13.69
CA HIS A 106 -2.00 -1.13 15.11
C HIS A 106 -1.30 -0.16 16.06
N ASP A 107 -0.13 0.32 15.69
CA ASP A 107 0.69 1.24 16.50
C ASP A 107 0.83 2.64 15.91
N GLY A 108 0.22 2.89 14.74
CA GLY A 108 0.26 4.19 14.08
C GLY A 108 1.68 4.59 13.65
N LYS A 109 2.49 3.63 13.23
CA LYS A 109 3.91 3.84 12.93
C LYS A 109 4.19 3.76 11.44
N ILE A 110 5.03 4.67 10.94
CA ILE A 110 5.74 4.51 9.67
C ILE A 110 7.18 4.10 9.96
N THR A 111 7.68 3.05 9.30
CA THR A 111 9.07 2.59 9.42
C THR A 111 9.72 2.58 8.05
N VAL A 112 10.96 3.04 7.97
CA VAL A 112 11.80 3.03 6.77
C VAL A 112 12.96 2.08 7.01
N LEU A 113 13.17 1.12 6.11
CA LEU A 113 14.33 0.23 6.13
C LEU A 113 15.14 0.42 4.84
N HIS A 114 16.43 0.21 4.96
CA HIS A 114 17.31 0.07 3.80
C HIS A 114 17.01 -1.23 3.06
N LEU A 115 17.24 -1.24 1.76
CA LEU A 115 17.33 -2.44 0.94
C LEU A 115 18.76 -2.58 0.44
N ASN A 116 19.32 -3.78 0.55
CA ASN A 116 20.67 -4.09 0.07
C ASN A 116 20.67 -4.33 -1.45
N GLU A 117 21.82 -4.28 -2.08
CA GLU A 117 21.98 -4.48 -3.53
C GLU A 117 21.48 -5.85 -4.02
N ASP A 118 21.53 -6.88 -3.17
CA ASP A 118 21.01 -8.22 -3.48
C ASP A 118 19.49 -8.34 -3.31
N GLY A 119 18.83 -7.25 -2.86
CA GLY A 119 17.40 -7.16 -2.57
C GLY A 119 17.01 -7.65 -1.18
N SER A 120 17.95 -8.04 -0.33
CA SER A 120 17.66 -8.36 1.07
C SER A 120 17.31 -7.09 1.87
N VAL A 121 16.53 -7.24 2.95
CA VAL A 121 16.13 -6.13 3.82
C VAL A 121 17.27 -5.83 4.79
N GLY A 122 17.69 -4.56 4.83
CA GLY A 122 18.72 -4.05 5.72
C GLY A 122 18.17 -3.48 7.04
N ASP A 123 18.96 -2.59 7.63
CA ASP A 123 18.65 -1.97 8.91
C ASP A 123 17.56 -0.90 8.82
N ILE A 124 16.97 -0.57 9.97
CA ILE A 124 16.01 0.54 10.10
C ILE A 124 16.77 1.86 9.88
N ALA A 125 16.39 2.58 8.82
CA ALA A 125 16.85 3.94 8.55
C ALA A 125 16.18 4.95 9.46
N ASP A 126 14.82 4.85 9.57
CA ASP A 126 14.02 5.75 10.39
C ASP A 126 12.69 5.11 10.82
N GLY A 127 11.99 5.75 11.75
CA GLY A 127 10.65 5.33 12.16
C GLY A 127 9.98 6.38 13.04
N VAL A 128 8.72 6.69 12.71
CA VAL A 128 7.94 7.73 13.39
C VAL A 128 6.59 7.17 13.80
N PHE A 129 6.26 7.31 15.08
CA PHE A 129 4.91 7.09 15.58
C PHE A 129 4.08 8.36 15.35
N HIS A 130 2.96 8.22 14.67
CA HIS A 130 2.00 9.31 14.54
C HIS A 130 1.40 9.64 15.91
N LYS A 131 1.08 10.91 16.10
CA LYS A 131 0.40 11.43 17.29
C LYS A 131 -0.80 12.24 16.83
N GLY A 132 -1.86 12.20 17.60
CA GLY A 132 -3.07 12.94 17.34
C GLY A 132 -4.29 12.19 17.87
N LEU A 133 -5.40 12.90 17.89
CA LEU A 133 -6.73 12.35 18.16
C LEU A 133 -7.57 12.59 16.91
N GLY A 134 -8.30 11.58 16.49
CA GLY A 134 -9.32 11.70 15.47
C GLY A 134 -10.67 12.05 16.05
N SER A 135 -11.75 11.63 15.38
CA SER A 135 -13.10 11.74 15.92
C SER A 135 -13.33 10.74 17.05
N VAL A 136 -14.47 10.85 17.74
CA VAL A 136 -14.89 9.89 18.78
C VAL A 136 -15.39 8.56 18.23
N ALA A 137 -15.46 8.39 16.90
CA ALA A 137 -15.84 7.13 16.28
C ALA A 137 -14.82 6.02 16.56
N GLU A 138 -15.28 4.80 16.73
CA GLU A 138 -14.49 3.65 17.19
C GLU A 138 -13.18 3.41 16.40
N ARG A 139 -13.15 3.72 15.11
CA ARG A 139 -11.95 3.58 14.25
C ARG A 139 -11.12 4.84 14.08
N SER A 140 -11.55 5.97 14.60
CA SER A 140 -10.98 7.30 14.36
C SER A 140 -10.55 8.02 15.65
N PHE A 141 -10.19 7.32 16.70
CA PHE A 141 -9.82 7.96 17.96
C PHE A 141 -8.31 8.00 18.22
N ARG A 142 -7.52 7.25 17.47
CA ARG A 142 -6.05 7.19 17.59
C ARG A 142 -5.41 6.94 16.21
N PRO A 143 -4.09 7.20 16.07
CA PRO A 143 -3.39 6.94 14.81
C PRO A 143 -3.47 5.48 14.35
N HIS A 144 -3.73 5.31 13.04
CA HIS A 144 -3.71 4.05 12.31
C HIS A 144 -3.12 4.28 10.93
N VAL A 145 -1.80 4.15 10.81
CA VAL A 145 -1.11 4.34 9.53
C VAL A 145 -1.43 3.17 8.59
N SER A 146 -2.05 3.47 7.46
CA SER A 146 -2.63 2.46 6.55
C SER A 146 -1.93 2.34 5.20
N CYS A 147 -1.35 3.43 4.71
CA CYS A 147 -0.67 3.47 3.42
C CYS A 147 0.45 4.50 3.43
N SER A 148 1.57 4.19 2.81
CA SER A 148 2.68 5.13 2.62
C SER A 148 3.29 4.94 1.24
N ARG A 149 3.59 6.04 0.54
CA ARG A 149 4.25 6.04 -0.77
C ARG A 149 5.06 7.31 -0.94
N LEU A 150 6.18 7.19 -1.64
CA LEU A 150 6.89 8.36 -2.14
C LEU A 150 6.06 9.08 -3.23
N THR A 151 6.20 10.40 -3.29
CA THR A 151 5.68 11.22 -4.39
C THR A 151 6.36 10.84 -5.71
N PRO A 152 5.80 11.21 -6.89
CA PRO A 152 6.39 10.89 -8.18
C PRO A 152 7.83 11.36 -8.37
N ASP A 153 8.21 12.47 -7.75
CA ASP A 153 9.57 13.02 -7.71
C ASP A 153 10.45 12.44 -6.58
N GLU A 154 9.86 11.55 -5.75
CA GLU A 154 10.47 10.92 -4.58
C GLU A 154 11.03 11.90 -3.51
N ARG A 155 10.68 13.19 -3.58
CA ARG A 155 11.13 14.19 -2.59
C ARG A 155 10.39 14.08 -1.26
N PHE A 156 9.17 13.54 -1.29
CA PHE A 156 8.32 13.42 -0.11
C PHE A 156 7.78 12.00 0.04
N LEU A 157 7.67 11.56 1.28
CA LEU A 157 6.90 10.38 1.67
C LEU A 157 5.53 10.85 2.17
N MET A 158 4.47 10.48 1.47
CA MET A 158 3.12 10.71 1.94
C MET A 158 2.65 9.49 2.74
N VAL A 159 1.94 9.74 3.84
CA VAL A 159 1.53 8.69 4.79
C VAL A 159 0.09 8.93 5.21
N ALA A 160 -0.82 8.07 4.76
CA ALA A 160 -2.22 8.10 5.17
C ALA A 160 -2.40 7.51 6.57
N ASP A 161 -3.08 8.24 7.40
CA ASP A 161 -3.47 7.84 8.75
C ASP A 161 -4.99 7.89 8.85
N LEU A 162 -5.60 6.74 8.71
CA LEU A 162 -7.06 6.63 8.69
C LEU A 162 -7.70 6.87 10.08
N GLY A 163 -6.92 6.69 11.15
CA GLY A 163 -7.43 6.86 12.51
C GLY A 163 -7.53 8.31 12.98
N ILE A 164 -6.88 9.23 12.29
CA ILE A 164 -6.92 10.67 12.62
C ILE A 164 -7.28 11.54 11.41
N ASP A 165 -7.81 10.94 10.34
CA ASP A 165 -8.29 11.62 9.12
C ASP A 165 -7.25 12.56 8.51
N GLN A 166 -6.01 12.10 8.37
CA GLN A 166 -4.89 12.90 7.86
C GLN A 166 -4.04 12.12 6.88
N ILE A 167 -3.45 12.86 5.92
CA ILE A 167 -2.31 12.38 5.13
C ILE A 167 -1.12 13.25 5.49
N LYS A 168 -0.15 12.69 6.20
CA LYS A 168 1.07 13.41 6.58
C LYS A 168 2.08 13.39 5.45
N VAL A 169 2.77 14.50 5.27
CA VAL A 169 3.78 14.70 4.24
C VAL A 169 5.14 14.87 4.91
N TYR A 170 6.03 13.95 4.66
CA TYR A 170 7.39 13.97 5.17
C TYR A 170 8.37 14.27 4.03
N ARG A 171 9.30 15.18 4.25
CA ARG A 171 10.48 15.28 3.38
C ARG A 171 11.30 14.02 3.55
N PHE A 172 11.68 13.40 2.45
CA PHE A 172 12.48 12.18 2.43
C PHE A 172 13.94 12.51 2.07
N ASP A 173 14.89 12.03 2.88
CA ASP A 173 16.31 12.13 2.60
C ASP A 173 16.82 10.83 1.97
N HIS A 174 17.18 10.88 0.69
CA HIS A 174 17.66 9.73 -0.07
C HIS A 174 19.06 9.24 0.37
N LYS A 175 19.80 10.04 1.13
CA LYS A 175 21.14 9.69 1.57
C LYS A 175 21.12 8.68 2.71
N ASP A 176 20.25 8.90 3.68
CA ASP A 176 20.22 8.13 4.93
C ASP A 176 18.82 7.59 5.29
N GLY A 177 17.83 7.78 4.42
CA GLY A 177 16.46 7.26 4.60
C GLY A 177 15.67 7.98 5.69
N LYS A 178 16.11 9.17 6.14
CA LYS A 178 15.42 9.95 7.17
C LYS A 178 14.17 10.63 6.64
N ILE A 179 13.18 10.76 7.52
CA ILE A 179 11.93 11.45 7.23
C ILE A 179 11.68 12.59 8.22
N ALA A 180 11.27 13.74 7.71
CA ALA A 180 10.93 14.91 8.51
C ALA A 180 9.56 15.46 8.12
N LEU A 181 8.63 15.55 9.08
CA LEU A 181 7.29 16.08 8.84
C LEU A 181 7.38 17.55 8.35
N VAL A 182 6.77 17.83 7.20
CA VAL A 182 6.76 19.16 6.59
C VAL A 182 5.36 19.71 6.38
N ASP A 183 4.34 18.83 6.25
CA ASP A 183 2.96 19.25 6.03
C ASP A 183 1.97 18.14 6.45
N THR A 184 0.69 18.51 6.52
CA THR A 184 -0.43 17.61 6.80
C THR A 184 -1.65 17.99 5.97
N ILE A 185 -2.08 17.14 5.09
CA ILE A 185 -3.35 17.24 4.38
C ILE A 185 -4.43 16.75 5.34
N ARG A 186 -5.35 17.64 5.71
CA ARG A 186 -6.49 17.31 6.55
C ARG A 186 -7.63 16.81 5.68
N CYS A 187 -8.06 15.58 5.96
CA CYS A 187 -9.21 14.99 5.32
C CYS A 187 -10.50 15.36 6.08
N GLU A 188 -11.64 15.10 5.48
CA GLU A 188 -12.93 15.27 6.18
C GLU A 188 -12.98 14.33 7.40
N LEU A 189 -13.58 14.81 8.50
CA LEU A 189 -13.71 13.97 9.70
C LEU A 189 -14.50 12.71 9.43
N GLU A 190 -14.06 11.60 10.01
CA GLU A 190 -14.65 10.26 9.84
C GLU A 190 -14.60 9.75 8.40
N SER A 191 -13.68 10.28 7.58
CA SER A 191 -13.49 9.80 6.21
C SER A 191 -12.60 8.57 6.14
N ALA A 192 -11.64 8.45 7.02
CA ALA A 192 -10.67 7.36 7.10
C ALA A 192 -9.88 7.15 5.79
N PRO A 193 -8.90 8.02 5.45
CA PRO A 193 -8.06 7.85 4.26
C PRO A 193 -7.24 6.56 4.39
N LYS A 194 -7.60 5.52 3.63
CA LYS A 194 -7.05 4.18 3.77
C LYS A 194 -5.91 3.88 2.82
N TYR A 195 -6.10 4.25 1.58
CA TYR A 195 -5.19 3.90 0.49
C TYR A 195 -5.07 5.06 -0.48
N PHE A 196 -3.91 5.21 -1.09
CA PHE A 196 -3.75 6.19 -2.14
C PHE A 196 -2.72 5.73 -3.17
N MET A 197 -2.80 6.31 -4.36
CA MET A 197 -1.85 6.10 -5.44
C MET A 197 -1.74 7.35 -6.32
N PHE A 198 -0.63 7.43 -7.03
CA PHE A 198 -0.40 8.45 -8.06
C PHE A 198 -0.60 7.83 -9.43
N SER A 199 -1.06 8.62 -10.40
CA SER A 199 -0.97 8.25 -11.82
C SER A 199 0.49 8.12 -12.26
N SER A 200 0.79 7.30 -13.27
CA SER A 200 2.16 7.08 -13.74
C SER A 200 2.81 8.35 -14.31
N ASP A 201 2.00 9.25 -14.86
CA ASP A 201 2.44 10.56 -15.35
C ASP A 201 2.67 11.59 -14.24
N GLY A 202 2.35 11.23 -13.00
CA GLY A 202 2.54 12.07 -11.82
C GLY A 202 1.61 13.29 -11.71
N ARG A 203 0.57 13.39 -12.56
CA ARG A 203 -0.34 14.55 -12.56
C ARG A 203 -1.47 14.43 -11.56
N PHE A 204 -1.83 13.21 -11.18
CA PHE A 204 -2.99 12.94 -10.33
C PHE A 204 -2.63 12.12 -9.10
N PHE A 205 -3.37 12.39 -8.02
CA PHE A 205 -3.29 11.73 -6.74
C PHE A 205 -4.69 11.27 -6.32
N TYR A 206 -4.87 9.96 -6.19
CA TYR A 206 -6.15 9.33 -5.87
C TYR A 206 -6.14 8.85 -4.43
N VAL A 207 -7.16 9.20 -3.66
CA VAL A 207 -7.30 8.79 -2.26
C VAL A 207 -8.58 8.01 -2.07
N LEU A 208 -8.49 6.82 -1.51
CA LEU A 208 -9.62 5.98 -1.14
C LEU A 208 -9.95 6.18 0.34
N TYR A 209 -11.19 6.52 0.62
CA TYR A 209 -11.69 6.73 1.98
C TYR A 209 -12.59 5.57 2.41
N GLU A 210 -12.14 4.83 3.45
CA GLU A 210 -12.80 3.61 3.92
C GLU A 210 -14.22 3.86 4.43
N MET A 211 -14.40 4.87 5.29
CA MET A 211 -15.68 5.11 5.99
C MET A 211 -16.68 5.88 5.15
N LYS A 212 -16.23 6.72 4.25
CA LYS A 212 -17.11 7.46 3.31
C LYS A 212 -17.45 6.66 2.06
N ASN A 213 -16.72 5.58 1.79
CA ASN A 213 -16.86 4.79 0.56
C ASN A 213 -16.78 5.66 -0.70
N VAL A 214 -15.75 6.52 -0.75
CA VAL A 214 -15.49 7.40 -1.90
C VAL A 214 -14.03 7.34 -2.31
N ILE A 215 -13.78 7.66 -3.58
CA ILE A 215 -12.48 7.99 -4.13
C ILE A 215 -12.47 9.48 -4.37
N GLU A 216 -11.52 10.20 -3.81
CA GLU A 216 -11.25 11.59 -4.18
C GLU A 216 -10.04 11.64 -5.10
N VAL A 217 -10.17 12.39 -6.18
CA VAL A 217 -9.10 12.65 -7.14
C VAL A 217 -8.61 14.08 -6.94
N TYR A 218 -7.30 14.21 -6.87
CA TYR A 218 -6.61 15.49 -6.73
C TYR A 218 -5.68 15.70 -7.92
N SER A 219 -5.57 16.92 -8.42
CA SER A 219 -4.41 17.31 -9.20
C SER A 219 -3.18 17.30 -8.30
N TYR A 220 -2.05 16.87 -8.85
CA TYR A 220 -0.77 16.85 -8.14
C TYR A 220 0.25 17.67 -8.91
N LYS A 221 0.98 18.52 -8.20
CA LYS A 221 2.12 19.26 -8.73
C LYS A 221 3.26 19.21 -7.72
N GLU A 222 4.46 19.08 -8.23
CA GLU A 222 5.66 19.22 -7.42
C GLU A 222 5.75 20.66 -6.89
N GLY A 223 5.94 20.77 -5.58
CA GLY A 223 6.14 22.05 -4.91
C GLY A 223 7.56 22.15 -4.34
N GLU A 224 8.06 23.36 -4.20
CA GLU A 224 9.42 23.59 -3.71
C GLU A 224 9.60 23.14 -2.24
N ARG A 225 8.62 23.40 -1.39
CA ARG A 225 8.63 23.08 0.05
C ARG A 225 7.76 21.88 0.39
N VAL A 226 6.60 21.78 -0.22
CA VAL A 226 5.58 20.74 -0.03
C VAL A 226 4.90 20.48 -1.36
N PRO A 227 4.34 19.28 -1.60
CA PRO A 227 3.53 19.02 -2.79
C PRO A 227 2.28 19.91 -2.80
N ILE A 228 1.84 20.29 -3.99
CA ILE A 228 0.60 21.04 -4.19
C ILE A 228 -0.46 20.06 -4.68
N VAL A 229 -1.54 19.93 -3.91
CA VAL A 229 -2.67 19.05 -4.23
C VAL A 229 -3.98 19.84 -4.16
N GLU A 230 -4.80 19.73 -5.20
CA GLU A 230 -6.11 20.37 -5.28
C GLU A 230 -7.15 19.32 -5.65
N LYS A 231 -8.22 19.21 -4.83
CA LYS A 231 -9.30 18.25 -5.10
C LYS A 231 -10.07 18.65 -6.36
N ILE A 232 -10.21 17.73 -7.30
CA ILE A 232 -10.90 17.96 -8.57
C ILE A 232 -12.18 17.11 -8.69
N GLN A 233 -12.24 15.93 -8.05
CA GLN A 233 -13.38 15.04 -8.18
C GLN A 233 -13.61 14.23 -6.91
N THR A 234 -14.86 13.82 -6.69
CA THR A 234 -15.26 12.81 -5.70
C THR A 234 -16.20 11.82 -6.34
N ILE A 235 -15.90 10.52 -6.20
CA ILE A 235 -16.65 9.42 -6.83
C ILE A 235 -17.02 8.42 -5.74
N SER A 236 -18.26 7.90 -5.73
CA SER A 236 -18.63 6.79 -4.84
C SER A 236 -17.86 5.53 -5.20
N SER A 237 -17.30 4.80 -4.23
CA SER A 237 -16.67 3.50 -4.47
C SER A 237 -17.70 2.36 -4.58
N THR A 238 -18.95 2.61 -4.22
CA THR A 238 -20.03 1.63 -4.15
C THR A 238 -21.15 1.94 -5.12
N GLY A 239 -22.03 0.96 -5.38
CA GLY A 239 -23.28 1.16 -6.11
C GLY A 239 -24.29 2.02 -5.33
N SER A 240 -25.47 2.23 -5.94
CA SER A 240 -26.53 3.13 -5.43
C SER A 240 -27.17 2.70 -4.09
N LYS A 241 -26.96 1.46 -3.65
CA LYS A 241 -27.51 0.93 -2.39
C LYS A 241 -26.47 0.07 -1.68
N PRO A 242 -25.42 0.69 -1.08
CA PRO A 242 -24.42 -0.06 -0.34
C PRO A 242 -25.01 -0.66 0.94
N ASN A 243 -24.46 -1.79 1.36
CA ASN A 243 -24.72 -2.35 2.68
C ASN A 243 -24.17 -1.39 3.76
N GLN A 244 -24.86 -1.30 4.90
CA GLN A 244 -24.42 -0.43 6.02
C GLN A 244 -23.03 -0.77 6.56
N LEU A 245 -22.54 -2.00 6.33
CA LEU A 245 -21.20 -2.45 6.74
C LEU A 245 -20.17 -2.35 5.62
N THR A 246 -20.50 -1.72 4.51
CA THR A 246 -19.56 -1.59 3.40
C THR A 246 -18.40 -0.67 3.74
N ALA A 247 -17.20 -1.13 3.42
CA ALA A 247 -15.96 -0.41 3.60
C ALA A 247 -15.08 -0.56 2.34
N ALA A 248 -14.68 0.57 1.76
CA ALA A 248 -13.73 0.58 0.66
C ALA A 248 -12.35 0.08 1.13
N CYS A 249 -11.77 -0.91 0.43
CA CYS A 249 -10.60 -1.63 0.92
C CYS A 249 -9.31 -1.36 0.17
N ALA A 250 -9.32 -1.49 -1.14
CA ALA A 250 -8.13 -1.34 -1.99
C ALA A 250 -8.50 -0.72 -3.32
N MET A 251 -7.54 -0.08 -3.96
CA MET A 251 -7.70 0.57 -5.25
C MET A 251 -6.46 0.29 -6.11
N HIS A 252 -6.66 -0.03 -7.40
CA HIS A 252 -5.60 -0.27 -8.35
C HIS A 252 -5.97 0.22 -9.75
N PHE A 253 -4.98 0.68 -10.50
CA PHE A 253 -5.12 0.92 -11.93
C PHE A 253 -5.05 -0.38 -12.73
N SER A 254 -5.69 -0.38 -13.92
CA SER A 254 -5.32 -1.33 -14.97
C SER A 254 -3.89 -1.09 -15.43
N PRO A 255 -3.21 -2.08 -16.05
CA PRO A 255 -1.83 -1.91 -16.53
C PRO A 255 -1.64 -0.77 -17.54
N ASP A 256 -2.68 -0.42 -18.28
CA ASP A 256 -2.70 0.70 -19.24
C ASP A 256 -3.23 2.00 -18.63
N GLU A 257 -3.56 1.98 -17.33
CA GLU A 257 -4.13 3.08 -16.56
C GLU A 257 -5.44 3.69 -17.12
N LYS A 258 -6.14 2.97 -17.99
CA LYS A 258 -7.44 3.42 -18.49
C LYS A 258 -8.59 3.16 -17.53
N HIS A 259 -8.38 2.28 -16.56
CA HIS A 259 -9.39 1.91 -15.57
C HIS A 259 -8.85 1.98 -14.15
N VAL A 260 -9.72 2.34 -13.22
CA VAL A 260 -9.49 2.26 -11.78
C VAL A 260 -10.42 1.21 -11.20
N PHE A 261 -9.88 0.26 -10.45
CA PHE A 261 -10.63 -0.76 -9.73
C PHE A 261 -10.63 -0.46 -8.25
N CYS A 262 -11.78 -0.58 -7.60
CA CYS A 262 -11.93 -0.44 -6.15
C CYS A 262 -12.68 -1.62 -5.57
N SER A 263 -12.12 -2.28 -4.56
CA SER A 263 -12.79 -3.36 -3.83
C SER A 263 -13.51 -2.84 -2.60
N ASN A 264 -14.71 -3.39 -2.33
CA ASN A 264 -15.56 -3.02 -1.22
C ASN A 264 -15.90 -4.27 -0.38
N ALA A 265 -15.42 -4.30 0.87
CA ALA A 265 -15.82 -5.31 1.84
C ALA A 265 -17.25 -5.02 2.32
N GLY A 266 -17.96 -6.03 2.78
CA GLY A 266 -19.36 -5.91 3.16
C GLY A 266 -20.32 -6.09 1.98
N ASP A 267 -20.19 -5.31 0.92
CA ASP A 267 -20.89 -5.52 -0.34
C ASP A 267 -20.31 -6.66 -1.17
N ASN A 268 -19.05 -7.04 -0.92
CA ASN A 268 -18.33 -8.06 -1.68
C ASN A 268 -18.29 -7.74 -3.18
N THR A 269 -18.04 -6.47 -3.52
CA THR A 269 -18.01 -5.97 -4.90
C THR A 269 -16.64 -5.44 -5.28
N VAL A 270 -16.40 -5.37 -6.58
CA VAL A 270 -15.32 -4.61 -7.19
C VAL A 270 -15.96 -3.63 -8.15
N SER A 271 -15.79 -2.34 -7.91
CA SER A 271 -16.21 -1.27 -8.81
C SER A 271 -15.09 -0.97 -9.80
N MET A 272 -15.46 -0.69 -11.05
CA MET A 272 -14.57 -0.29 -12.12
C MET A 272 -15.01 1.07 -12.67
N TYR A 273 -14.05 1.94 -12.89
CA TYR A 273 -14.24 3.28 -13.43
C TYR A 273 -13.35 3.49 -14.64
N ASP A 274 -13.86 4.11 -15.66
CA ASP A 274 -13.05 4.62 -16.76
C ASP A 274 -12.30 5.86 -16.29
N ARG A 275 -11.03 5.93 -16.62
CA ARG A 275 -10.18 7.08 -16.36
C ARG A 275 -9.95 7.82 -17.68
N ASP A 276 -10.18 9.11 -17.69
CA ASP A 276 -9.76 9.98 -18.79
C ASP A 276 -8.43 10.68 -18.47
N ASP A 277 -7.91 11.43 -19.45
CA ASP A 277 -6.63 12.12 -19.30
C ASP A 277 -6.70 13.41 -18.47
N GLU A 278 -7.89 13.80 -18.02
CA GLU A 278 -8.12 15.00 -17.23
C GLU A 278 -8.38 14.70 -15.74
N THR A 279 -8.66 13.41 -15.39
CA THR A 279 -8.98 12.99 -14.00
C THR A 279 -8.30 11.72 -13.54
#